data_0968087e38ae275f35476e28b3c4157c
#
_entry.id   0968087e38ae275f35476e28b3c4157c
#
_cell.length_a   1.000
_cell.length_b   1.000
_cell.length_c   1.000
_cell.angle_alpha   90.00
_cell.angle_beta   90.00
_cell.angle_gamma   90.00
#
_symmetry.space_group_name_H-M   'P 1'
#
loop_
_entity.id
_entity.type
_entity.pdbx_description
1 polymer ?
#
loop_
_entity_poly.entity_id
_entity_poly.type
_entity_poly.pdbx_seq_one_letter_code
_entity_poly.pdbx_strand_id
1 'polypeptide(L)'
;MKRELLLEKIEEYKSLMPWFVLEYYQSKLSVPYSFTTLYEYLKEYKRFFNWLIDSGISDADDIASIHIKTLENLTKKDMESFVLYLRERPSLNTYSKKQGVSQTTINRTLSALSSLYKYLTGGGRGP
;
A
#
# COMPACT_ATOMS: atom_id res chain seq x y z
N MET A 1 -7.53 -1.76 -19.19
CA MET A 1 -6.49 -2.81 -19.15
C MET A 1 -7.15 -4.16 -19.36
N LYS A 2 -6.60 -4.98 -20.24
CA LYS A 2 -7.13 -6.32 -20.45
C LYS A 2 -6.89 -7.18 -19.21
N ARG A 3 -7.77 -8.15 -18.99
CA ARG A 3 -7.72 -8.98 -17.79
C ARG A 3 -6.39 -9.72 -17.64
N GLU A 4 -5.88 -10.31 -18.74
CA GLU A 4 -4.60 -11.05 -18.68
C GLU A 4 -3.45 -10.14 -18.27
N LEU A 5 -3.39 -8.93 -18.82
CA LEU A 5 -2.36 -7.96 -18.46
C LEU A 5 -2.52 -7.51 -17.02
N LEU A 6 -3.75 -7.31 -16.56
CA LEU A 6 -4.02 -6.94 -15.18
C LEU A 6 -3.52 -8.02 -14.22
N LEU A 7 -3.81 -9.29 -14.51
CA LEU A 7 -3.36 -10.40 -13.66
C LEU A 7 -1.84 -10.53 -13.65
N GLU A 8 -1.17 -10.28 -14.78
CA GLU A 8 0.29 -10.27 -14.83
C GLU A 8 0.87 -9.17 -13.95
N LYS A 9 0.29 -7.97 -14.01
CA LYS A 9 0.74 -6.84 -13.19
C LYS A 9 0.53 -7.13 -11.70
N ILE A 10 -0.59 -7.75 -11.34
CA ILE A 10 -0.85 -8.15 -9.97
C ILE A 10 0.22 -9.12 -9.49
N GLU A 11 0.58 -10.14 -10.30
CA GLU A 11 1.62 -11.08 -9.91
C GLU A 11 2.98 -10.41 -9.73
N GLU A 12 3.32 -9.44 -10.59
CA GLU A 12 4.55 -8.66 -10.44
C GLU A 12 4.59 -7.95 -9.08
N TYR A 13 3.49 -7.27 -8.71
CA TYR A 13 3.43 -6.58 -7.42
C TYR A 13 3.46 -7.55 -6.24
N LYS A 14 2.73 -8.67 -6.34
CA LYS A 14 2.74 -9.68 -5.28
C LYS A 14 4.14 -10.20 -5.00
N SER A 15 4.96 -10.37 -6.05
CA SER A 15 6.32 -10.88 -5.87
C SER A 15 7.22 -9.95 -5.05
N LEU A 16 6.82 -8.69 -4.89
CA LEU A 16 7.57 -7.70 -4.13
C LEU A 16 7.10 -7.60 -2.67
N MET A 17 5.94 -8.18 -2.34
CA MET A 17 5.24 -7.88 -1.09
C MET A 17 5.69 -8.75 0.08
N PRO A 18 5.60 -8.23 1.32
CA PRO A 18 5.78 -9.05 2.52
C PRO A 18 4.69 -10.12 2.62
N TRP A 19 4.98 -11.19 3.37
CA TRP A 19 4.06 -12.32 3.52
C TRP A 19 2.66 -11.91 4.00
N PHE A 20 2.56 -10.92 4.88
CA PHE A 20 1.27 -10.51 5.44
C PHE A 20 0.39 -9.80 4.41
N VAL A 21 0.99 -9.16 3.41
CA VAL A 21 0.21 -8.57 2.30
C VAL A 21 -0.33 -9.69 1.39
N LEU A 22 0.47 -10.73 1.15
CA LEU A 22 0.01 -11.88 0.36
C LEU A 22 -1.16 -12.58 1.05
N GLU A 23 -1.09 -12.73 2.37
CA GLU A 23 -2.18 -13.29 3.17
C GLU A 23 -3.43 -12.42 3.08
N TYR A 24 -3.26 -11.11 3.20
CA TYR A 24 -4.35 -10.16 3.02
C TYR A 24 -4.98 -10.28 1.64
N TYR A 25 -4.15 -10.30 0.59
CA TYR A 25 -4.64 -10.43 -0.78
C TYR A 25 -5.47 -11.70 -0.95
N GLN A 26 -4.98 -12.81 -0.43
CA GLN A 26 -5.70 -14.09 -0.52
C GLN A 26 -7.07 -14.00 0.15
N SER A 27 -7.15 -13.32 1.29
CA SER A 27 -8.42 -13.15 1.99
C SER A 27 -9.43 -12.34 1.18
N LYS A 28 -8.96 -11.40 0.35
CA LYS A 28 -9.83 -10.54 -0.45
C LYS A 28 -10.37 -11.23 -1.71
N LEU A 29 -9.80 -12.37 -2.08
CA LEU A 29 -10.34 -13.15 -3.20
C LEU A 29 -11.68 -13.80 -2.86
N SER A 30 -11.98 -13.97 -1.57
CA SER A 30 -13.23 -14.57 -1.11
C SER A 30 -14.35 -13.55 -0.89
N VAL A 31 -14.06 -12.26 -1.07
CA VAL A 31 -15.06 -11.18 -0.96
C VAL A 31 -15.10 -10.43 -2.29
N PRO A 32 -16.17 -9.64 -2.54
CA PRO A 32 -16.34 -9.03 -3.87
C PRO A 32 -15.43 -7.83 -4.13
N TYR A 33 -14.13 -7.99 -3.94
CA TYR A 33 -13.16 -7.00 -4.40
C TYR A 33 -12.81 -7.29 -5.85
N SER A 34 -12.85 -6.27 -6.69
CA SER A 34 -12.44 -6.43 -8.08
C SER A 34 -10.92 -6.55 -8.16
N PHE A 35 -10.43 -7.24 -9.20
CA PHE A 35 -9.00 -7.31 -9.45
C PHE A 35 -8.40 -5.91 -9.68
N THR A 36 -9.16 -5.00 -10.29
CA THR A 36 -8.71 -3.62 -10.48
C THR A 36 -8.47 -2.94 -9.14
N THR A 37 -9.39 -3.10 -8.19
CA THR A 37 -9.23 -2.53 -6.85
C THR A 37 -8.00 -3.12 -6.15
N LEU A 38 -7.82 -4.43 -6.22
CA LEU A 38 -6.67 -5.09 -5.59
C LEU A 38 -5.36 -4.63 -6.22
N TYR A 39 -5.33 -4.46 -7.53
CA TYR A 39 -4.16 -3.94 -8.23
C TYR A 39 -3.82 -2.52 -7.75
N GLU A 40 -4.83 -1.65 -7.69
CA GLU A 40 -4.62 -0.28 -7.22
C GLU A 40 -4.10 -0.26 -5.77
N TYR A 41 -4.63 -1.13 -4.92
CA TYR A 41 -4.18 -1.23 -3.53
C TYR A 41 -2.73 -1.73 -3.44
N LEU A 42 -2.35 -2.72 -4.24
CA LEU A 42 -0.97 -3.21 -4.24
C LEU A 42 0.03 -2.10 -4.63
N LYS A 43 -0.35 -1.24 -5.57
CA LYS A 43 0.49 -0.09 -5.93
C LYS A 43 0.67 0.86 -4.74
N GLU A 44 -0.41 1.09 -3.99
CA GLU A 44 -0.34 1.95 -2.82
C GLU A 44 0.52 1.34 -1.71
N TYR A 45 0.45 0.01 -1.52
CA TYR A 45 1.30 -0.68 -0.55
C TYR A 45 2.77 -0.59 -0.93
N LYS A 46 3.10 -0.74 -2.20
CA LYS A 46 4.48 -0.59 -2.67
C LYS A 46 5.00 0.80 -2.33
N ARG A 47 4.21 1.83 -2.58
CA ARG A 47 4.59 3.22 -2.29
C ARG A 47 4.82 3.43 -0.80
N PHE A 48 3.91 2.93 0.02
CA PHE A 48 4.00 3.06 1.47
C PHE A 48 5.23 2.35 2.03
N PHE A 49 5.46 1.11 1.59
CA PHE A 49 6.60 0.33 2.08
C PHE A 49 7.94 0.92 1.64
N ASN A 50 8.01 1.43 0.41
CA ASN A 50 9.22 2.14 -0.04
C ASN A 50 9.47 3.36 0.85
N TRP A 51 8.42 4.09 1.21
CA TRP A 51 8.56 5.23 2.11
C TRP A 51 9.05 4.80 3.49
N LEU A 52 8.55 3.69 4.03
CA LEU A 52 9.02 3.18 5.32
C LEU A 52 10.53 2.89 5.31
N ILE A 53 11.02 2.34 4.21
CA ILE A 53 12.45 2.05 4.06
C ILE A 53 13.23 3.35 3.88
N ASP A 54 12.79 4.20 2.96
CA ASP A 54 13.51 5.44 2.63
C ASP A 54 13.59 6.41 3.80
N SER A 55 12.55 6.43 4.64
CA SER A 55 12.51 7.31 5.82
C SER A 55 13.26 6.74 7.02
N GLY A 56 13.71 5.48 6.94
CA GLY A 56 14.43 4.84 8.04
C GLY A 56 13.53 4.25 9.13
N ILE A 57 12.22 4.29 8.95
CA ILE A 57 11.29 3.65 9.90
C ILE A 57 11.46 2.13 9.86
N SER A 58 11.71 1.58 8.66
CA SER A 58 12.09 0.18 8.50
C SER A 58 13.57 0.09 8.14
N ASP A 59 14.27 -0.88 8.70
CA ASP A 59 15.67 -1.17 8.36
C ASP A 59 15.77 -2.32 7.35
N ALA A 60 14.66 -2.75 6.77
CA ALA A 60 14.64 -3.82 5.79
C ALA A 60 15.40 -3.42 4.52
N ASP A 61 16.03 -4.39 3.87
CA ASP A 61 16.75 -4.17 2.62
C ASP A 61 15.80 -4.04 1.43
N ASP A 62 14.63 -4.69 1.51
CA ASP A 62 13.62 -4.61 0.46
C ASP A 62 12.23 -4.70 1.09
N ILE A 63 11.21 -4.48 0.26
CA ILE A 63 9.81 -4.48 0.70
C ILE A 63 9.42 -5.83 1.28
N ALA A 64 9.81 -6.93 0.63
CA ALA A 64 9.43 -8.26 1.06
C ALA A 64 9.95 -8.61 2.45
N SER A 65 11.02 -7.96 2.88
CA SER A 65 11.66 -8.21 4.18
C SER A 65 11.10 -7.35 5.31
N ILE A 66 10.17 -6.45 5.03
CA ILE A 66 9.58 -5.61 6.07
C ILE A 66 8.85 -6.50 7.08
N HIS A 67 9.16 -6.33 8.36
CA HIS A 67 8.56 -7.11 9.42
C HIS A 67 7.20 -6.53 9.79
N ILE A 68 6.25 -7.42 10.11
CA ILE A 68 4.90 -6.99 10.50
C ILE A 68 4.92 -6.06 11.73
N LYS A 69 5.89 -6.23 12.61
CA LYS A 69 6.04 -5.37 13.79
C LYS A 69 6.32 -3.92 13.42
N THR A 70 6.92 -3.66 12.27
CA THR A 70 7.09 -2.29 11.79
C THR A 70 5.73 -1.60 11.68
N LEU A 71 4.74 -2.31 11.12
CA LEU A 71 3.39 -1.76 11.00
C LEU A 71 2.70 -1.62 12.36
N GLU A 72 2.91 -2.59 13.25
CA GLU A 72 2.33 -2.56 14.60
C GLU A 72 2.86 -1.39 15.42
N ASN A 73 4.11 -1.00 15.19
CA ASN A 73 4.78 0.05 15.96
C ASN A 73 4.65 1.45 15.35
N LEU A 74 3.98 1.59 14.21
CA LEU A 74 3.77 2.90 13.60
C LEU A 74 2.93 3.78 14.51
N THR A 75 3.37 5.03 14.67
CA THR A 75 2.68 6.00 15.49
C THR A 75 1.81 6.91 14.64
N LYS A 76 0.90 7.63 15.28
CA LYS A 76 0.12 8.67 14.61
C LYS A 76 1.03 9.67 13.91
N LYS A 77 2.13 10.03 14.56
CA LYS A 77 3.10 10.98 14.00
C LYS A 77 3.75 10.44 12.73
N ASP A 78 4.07 9.14 12.69
CA ASP A 78 4.60 8.50 11.50
C ASP A 78 3.60 8.60 10.33
N MET A 79 2.32 8.36 10.61
CA MET A 79 1.28 8.45 9.58
C MET A 79 1.07 9.89 9.11
N GLU A 80 1.17 10.84 10.00
CA GLU A 80 1.12 12.26 9.63
C GLU A 80 2.28 12.62 8.70
N SER A 81 3.47 12.09 8.99
CA SER A 81 4.65 12.28 8.14
C SER A 81 4.45 11.67 6.76
N PHE A 82 3.82 10.51 6.69
CA PHE A 82 3.53 9.87 5.41
C PHE A 82 2.54 10.71 4.58
N VAL A 83 1.48 11.22 5.21
CA VAL A 83 0.52 12.08 4.52
C VAL A 83 1.21 13.34 3.99
N LEU A 84 2.10 13.94 4.79
CA LEU A 84 2.86 15.10 4.36
C LEU A 84 3.75 14.76 3.15
N TYR A 85 4.41 13.60 3.18
CA TYR A 85 5.18 13.12 2.04
C TYR A 85 4.31 13.00 0.78
N LEU A 86 3.10 12.45 0.91
CA LEU A 86 2.19 12.32 -0.22
C LEU A 86 1.80 13.67 -0.79
N ARG A 87 1.54 14.65 0.08
CA ARG A 87 1.15 15.99 -0.36
C ARG A 87 2.28 16.73 -1.08
N GLU A 88 3.51 16.46 -0.70
CA GLU A 88 4.68 17.19 -1.21
C GLU A 88 5.34 16.53 -2.41
N ARG A 89 5.07 15.23 -2.67
CA ARG A 89 5.73 14.55 -3.77
C ARG A 89 5.26 15.14 -5.10
N PRO A 90 6.17 15.16 -6.13
CA PRO A 90 5.79 15.67 -7.44
C PRO A 90 4.67 14.85 -8.06
N SER A 91 3.73 15.54 -8.74
CA SER A 91 2.71 14.88 -9.53
C SER A 91 3.35 14.22 -10.75
N LEU A 92 2.89 13.00 -11.08
CA LEU A 92 3.32 12.32 -12.31
C LEU A 92 2.66 12.92 -13.56
N ASN A 93 1.67 13.78 -13.37
CA ASN A 93 1.00 14.44 -14.49
C ASN A 93 1.83 15.64 -14.94
N THR A 94 2.48 15.51 -16.12
CA THR A 94 3.35 16.54 -16.66
C THR A 94 2.62 17.84 -17.02
N TYR A 95 1.32 17.78 -17.16
CA TYR A 95 0.50 18.97 -17.44
C TYR A 95 0.03 19.68 -16.17
N SER A 96 0.17 19.07 -15.03
CA SER A 96 -0.22 19.67 -13.77
C SER A 96 0.93 20.53 -13.24
N LYS A 97 0.62 21.79 -12.94
CA LYS A 97 1.58 22.69 -12.29
C LYS A 97 1.56 22.56 -10.76
N LYS A 98 0.64 21.75 -10.23
CA LYS A 98 0.53 21.53 -8.80
C LYS A 98 1.57 20.52 -8.34
N GLN A 99 2.24 20.81 -7.25
CA GLN A 99 3.11 19.86 -6.60
C GLN A 99 2.27 18.94 -5.72
N GLY A 100 2.72 17.68 -5.61
CA GLY A 100 2.04 16.70 -4.80
C GLY A 100 0.88 16.03 -5.52
N VAL A 101 0.18 15.21 -4.80
CA VAL A 101 -0.96 14.45 -5.33
C VAL A 101 -2.27 15.09 -4.85
N SER A 102 -3.35 14.80 -5.59
CA SER A 102 -4.67 15.31 -5.22
C SER A 102 -5.16 14.69 -3.92
N GLN A 103 -6.12 15.37 -3.26
CA GLN A 103 -6.75 14.83 -2.06
C GLN A 103 -7.44 13.49 -2.35
N THR A 104 -8.01 13.33 -3.54
CA THR A 104 -8.64 12.07 -3.94
C THR A 104 -7.63 10.92 -3.94
N THR A 105 -6.42 11.15 -4.46
CA THR A 105 -5.35 10.15 -4.47
C THR A 105 -4.89 9.82 -3.04
N ILE A 106 -4.74 10.85 -2.19
CA ILE A 106 -4.38 10.64 -0.79
C ILE A 106 -5.43 9.79 -0.08
N ASN A 107 -6.71 10.09 -0.30
CA ASN A 107 -7.80 9.33 0.31
C ASN A 107 -7.79 7.87 -0.14
N ARG A 108 -7.48 7.60 -1.41
CA ARG A 108 -7.34 6.23 -1.93
C ARG A 108 -6.21 5.50 -1.22
N THR A 109 -5.06 6.15 -1.07
CA THR A 109 -3.92 5.57 -0.36
C THR A 109 -4.29 5.21 1.07
N LEU A 110 -4.95 6.14 1.77
CA LEU A 110 -5.36 5.91 3.16
C LEU A 110 -6.41 4.80 3.27
N SER A 111 -7.33 4.71 2.29
CA SER A 111 -8.32 3.63 2.26
C SER A 111 -7.65 2.27 2.08
N ALA A 112 -6.66 2.19 1.20
CA ALA A 112 -5.90 0.95 0.98
C ALA A 112 -5.19 0.51 2.28
N LEU A 113 -4.54 1.45 2.96
CA LEU A 113 -3.85 1.16 4.22
C LEU A 113 -4.83 0.76 5.31
N SER A 114 -5.98 1.44 5.39
CA SER A 114 -7.02 1.10 6.37
C SER A 114 -7.53 -0.32 6.17
N SER A 115 -7.73 -0.73 4.91
CA SER A 115 -8.17 -2.08 4.59
C SER A 115 -7.15 -3.13 5.07
N LEU A 116 -5.87 -2.89 4.80
CA LEU A 116 -4.80 -3.78 5.25
C LEU A 116 -4.74 -3.85 6.77
N TYR A 117 -4.76 -2.69 7.44
CA TYR A 117 -4.70 -2.65 8.91
C TYR A 117 -5.88 -3.34 9.57
N LYS A 118 -7.08 -3.17 9.05
CA LYS A 118 -8.25 -3.87 9.57
C LYS A 118 -8.07 -5.37 9.52
N TYR A 119 -7.51 -5.88 8.41
CA TYR A 119 -7.22 -7.30 8.30
C TYR A 119 -6.19 -7.73 9.34
N LEU A 120 -5.08 -6.98 9.46
CA LEU A 120 -3.98 -7.35 10.36
C LEU A 120 -4.36 -7.25 11.84
N THR A 121 -5.29 -6.37 12.20
CA THR A 121 -5.69 -6.18 13.60
C THR A 121 -6.87 -7.06 14.01
N GLY A 122 -7.19 -8.08 13.22
CA GLY A 122 -8.15 -9.10 13.60
C GLY A 122 -9.47 -9.09 12.84
N GLY A 123 -9.70 -8.07 12.02
CA GLY A 123 -10.94 -8.01 11.25
C GLY A 123 -11.07 -9.11 10.22
N GLY A 124 -9.94 -9.60 9.71
CA GLY A 124 -9.89 -10.68 8.73
C GLY A 124 -9.02 -11.84 9.16
N ARG A 125 -8.17 -11.66 10.15
CA ARG A 125 -7.36 -12.73 10.73
C ARG A 125 -8.14 -13.31 11.89
N GLY A 126 -8.72 -14.47 11.67
CA GLY A 126 -9.47 -15.14 12.69
C GLY A 126 -8.62 -15.42 13.93
N PRO A 127 -9.25 -15.75 15.04
CA PRO A 127 -8.49 -16.12 16.23
C PRO A 127 -7.63 -17.31 15.91
#